data_5789c20cf54bdc87342ab958683d1fad
#
_entry.id   5789c20cf54bdc87342ab958683d1fad
#
_cell.length_a   1.000
_cell.length_b   1.000
_cell.length_c   1.000
_cell.angle_alpha   90.00
_cell.angle_beta   90.00
_cell.angle_gamma   90.00
#
_symmetry.space_group_name_H-M   'P 1'
#
loop_
_entity.id
_entity.type
_entity.pdbx_description
1 polymer ?
#
loop_
_entity_poly.entity_id
_entity_poly.type
_entity_poly.pdbx_seq_one_letter_code
_entity_poly.pdbx_strand_id
1 'polypeptide(L)'
;MKVLAISGSLRSASSNSAILRVVQRVAPPDIVVEIAEALDRLPYFNPDLDKHFDDPALPAPVRALRSAIAASDALLISSPEYAHGVSGMLKNGLDWLVGGPEMVEKRVALINTAPHATHAIAQLAETLRTMSVVLVEPACLTIAVPRNQSDDALSSDPALCAALRESLSALRSN
;
A
#
# COMPACT_ATOMS: atom_id res chain seq x y z
N MET A 1 15.64 6.78 -1.76
CA MET A 1 14.20 6.93 -1.54
C MET A 1 13.68 5.73 -0.75
N LYS A 2 12.88 5.96 0.28
CA LYS A 2 12.25 4.91 1.09
C LYS A 2 10.77 4.76 0.73
N VAL A 3 10.36 3.57 0.32
CA VAL A 3 8.97 3.23 -0.04
C VAL A 3 8.40 2.27 1.00
N LEU A 4 7.27 2.58 1.59
CA LEU A 4 6.52 1.66 2.43
C LEU A 4 5.47 0.93 1.59
N ALA A 5 5.59 -0.39 1.49
CA ALA A 5 4.67 -1.25 0.76
C ALA A 5 3.59 -1.81 1.70
N ILE A 6 2.33 -1.56 1.39
CA ILE A 6 1.18 -1.95 2.23
C ILE A 6 0.31 -2.96 1.49
N SER A 7 0.13 -4.15 2.07
CA SER A 7 -0.80 -5.15 1.56
C SER A 7 -2.19 -5.02 2.20
N GLY A 8 -3.23 -4.96 1.38
CA GLY A 8 -4.62 -5.03 1.81
C GLY A 8 -5.14 -6.47 2.02
N SER A 9 -4.26 -7.47 2.10
CA SER A 9 -4.65 -8.87 2.21
C SER A 9 -3.96 -9.59 3.36
N LEU A 10 -4.73 -10.33 4.15
CA LEU A 10 -4.23 -11.23 5.21
C LEU A 10 -4.02 -12.67 4.74
N ARG A 11 -4.42 -13.00 3.52
CA ARG A 11 -4.27 -14.35 3.01
C ARG A 11 -2.78 -14.70 2.87
N SER A 12 -2.34 -15.85 3.41
CA SER A 12 -0.95 -16.30 3.32
C SER A 12 -0.45 -16.44 1.86
N ALA A 13 -1.29 -17.01 0.97
CA ALA A 13 -1.01 -17.11 -0.46
C ALA A 13 -1.63 -15.95 -1.25
N SER A 14 -1.44 -14.71 -0.78
CA SER A 14 -1.99 -13.52 -1.41
C SER A 14 -1.14 -13.05 -2.59
N SER A 15 -1.74 -12.89 -3.77
CA SER A 15 -1.09 -12.26 -4.93
C SER A 15 -0.68 -10.81 -4.64
N ASN A 16 -1.47 -10.08 -3.83
CA ASN A 16 -1.15 -8.71 -3.43
C ASN A 16 0.11 -8.65 -2.54
N SER A 17 0.24 -9.56 -1.58
CA SER A 17 1.45 -9.63 -0.74
C SER A 17 2.64 -10.17 -1.52
N ALA A 18 2.43 -11.15 -2.42
CA ALA A 18 3.50 -11.70 -3.25
C ALA A 18 4.10 -10.62 -4.16
N ILE A 19 3.27 -9.84 -4.85
CA ILE A 19 3.78 -8.79 -5.74
C ILE A 19 4.60 -7.74 -4.98
N LEU A 20 4.22 -7.37 -3.76
CA LEU A 20 4.98 -6.42 -2.95
C LEU A 20 6.34 -6.98 -2.51
N ARG A 21 6.43 -8.29 -2.21
CA ARG A 21 7.73 -8.94 -1.95
C ARG A 21 8.60 -9.00 -3.19
N VAL A 22 8.00 -9.21 -4.37
CA VAL A 22 8.74 -9.11 -5.64
C VAL A 22 9.24 -7.70 -5.88
N VAL A 23 8.42 -6.67 -5.66
CA VAL A 23 8.85 -5.26 -5.73
C VAL A 23 10.07 -5.02 -4.85
N GLN A 24 10.05 -5.50 -3.60
CA GLN A 24 11.18 -5.36 -2.68
C GLN A 24 12.45 -6.00 -3.23
N ARG A 25 12.35 -7.19 -3.84
CA ARG A 25 13.50 -7.92 -4.42
C ARG A 25 14.10 -7.26 -5.67
N VAL A 26 13.25 -6.64 -6.49
CA VAL A 26 13.67 -6.07 -7.77
C VAL A 26 13.92 -4.57 -7.73
N ALA A 27 13.76 -3.95 -6.57
CA ALA A 27 13.95 -2.52 -6.39
C ALA A 27 15.35 -2.07 -6.85
N PRO A 28 15.46 -0.92 -7.53
CA PRO A 28 16.75 -0.31 -7.84
C PRO A 28 17.57 -0.03 -6.57
N PRO A 29 18.92 -0.02 -6.65
CA PRO A 29 19.78 0.10 -5.46
C PRO A 29 19.58 1.36 -4.62
N ASP A 30 19.04 2.41 -5.21
CA ASP A 30 18.77 3.70 -4.57
C ASP A 30 17.33 3.82 -4.02
N ILE A 31 16.52 2.74 -4.13
CA ILE A 31 15.18 2.65 -3.57
C ILE A 31 15.11 1.51 -2.56
N VAL A 32 14.84 1.85 -1.31
CA VAL A 32 14.60 0.87 -0.25
C VAL A 32 13.11 0.65 -0.10
N VAL A 33 12.65 -0.58 -0.31
CA VAL A 33 11.25 -0.95 -0.11
C VAL A 33 11.11 -1.73 1.19
N GLU A 34 10.36 -1.18 2.13
CA GLU A 34 9.98 -1.86 3.36
C GLU A 34 8.53 -2.32 3.27
N ILE A 35 8.25 -3.56 3.68
CA ILE A 35 6.89 -4.06 3.76
C ILE A 35 6.33 -3.71 5.14
N ALA A 36 5.20 -3.03 5.17
CA ALA A 36 4.51 -2.68 6.41
C ALA A 36 4.10 -3.94 7.19
N GLU A 37 4.08 -3.84 8.51
CA GLU A 37 3.45 -4.87 9.34
C GLU A 37 1.98 -5.06 8.92
N ALA A 38 1.48 -6.28 9.12
CA ALA A 38 0.10 -6.60 8.78
C ALA A 38 -0.88 -5.73 9.59
N LEU A 39 -1.86 -5.16 8.89
CA LEU A 39 -2.84 -4.24 9.47
C LEU A 39 -3.90 -4.95 10.37
N ASP A 40 -3.83 -6.27 10.51
CA ASP A 40 -4.74 -7.08 11.34
C ASP A 40 -4.60 -6.82 12.84
N ARG A 41 -3.50 -6.19 13.25
CA ARG A 41 -3.29 -5.80 14.66
C ARG A 41 -3.91 -4.45 15.00
N LEU A 42 -4.39 -3.71 14.01
CA LEU A 42 -5.07 -2.45 14.25
C LEU A 42 -6.43 -2.73 14.90
N PRO A 43 -6.77 -2.07 16.02
CA PRO A 43 -8.14 -2.10 16.50
C PRO A 43 -9.07 -1.46 15.47
N TYR A 44 -10.36 -1.74 15.54
CA TYR A 44 -11.33 -1.00 14.74
C TYR A 44 -11.23 0.49 15.05
N PHE A 45 -11.27 1.30 13.99
CA PHE A 45 -11.23 2.75 14.13
C PHE A 45 -12.36 3.23 15.03
N ASN A 46 -11.98 4.05 16.00
CA ASN A 46 -12.92 4.73 16.89
C ASN A 46 -12.44 6.18 17.06
N PRO A 47 -13.22 7.17 16.59
CA PRO A 47 -12.84 8.57 16.70
C PRO A 47 -12.65 9.05 18.15
N ASP A 48 -13.24 8.39 19.15
CA ASP A 48 -13.01 8.72 20.56
C ASP A 48 -11.58 8.44 21.01
N LEU A 49 -10.86 7.56 20.28
CA LEU A 49 -9.47 7.21 20.53
C LEU A 49 -8.48 7.99 19.63
N ASP A 50 -8.98 8.79 18.68
CA ASP A 50 -8.18 9.56 17.72
C ASP A 50 -8.42 11.07 17.86
N LYS A 51 -8.22 11.59 19.04
CA LYS A 51 -8.45 13.02 19.35
C LYS A 51 -7.33 13.92 18.86
N HIS A 52 -6.10 13.44 18.93
CA HIS A 52 -4.89 14.13 18.47
C HIS A 52 -3.97 13.12 17.81
N PHE A 53 -3.38 13.49 16.66
CA PHE A 53 -2.55 12.59 15.85
C PHE A 53 -1.29 12.10 16.59
N ASP A 54 -0.78 12.85 17.55
CA ASP A 54 0.41 12.59 18.37
C ASP A 54 0.07 12.12 19.80
N ASP A 55 -1.19 11.79 20.08
CA ASP A 55 -1.63 11.36 21.41
C ASP A 55 -0.88 10.08 21.82
N PRO A 56 -0.12 10.10 22.94
CA PRO A 56 0.53 8.89 23.44
C PRO A 56 -0.44 7.79 23.85
N ALA A 57 -1.73 8.12 24.06
CA ALA A 57 -2.79 7.16 24.35
C ALA A 57 -3.30 6.41 23.11
N LEU A 58 -2.92 6.82 21.89
CA LEU A 58 -3.24 6.05 20.68
C LEU A 58 -2.77 4.61 20.81
N PRO A 59 -3.52 3.63 20.28
CA PRO A 59 -3.10 2.23 20.27
C PRO A 59 -1.71 2.05 19.65
N ALA A 60 -0.86 1.25 20.27
CA ALA A 60 0.51 1.06 19.82
C ALA A 60 0.64 0.66 18.32
N PRO A 61 -0.21 -0.25 17.77
CA PRO A 61 -0.17 -0.55 16.35
C PRO A 61 -0.51 0.65 15.44
N VAL A 62 -1.39 1.55 15.88
CA VAL A 62 -1.73 2.78 15.14
C VAL A 62 -0.55 3.73 15.10
N ARG A 63 0.10 3.96 16.26
CA ARG A 63 1.33 4.77 16.32
C ARG A 63 2.44 4.20 15.43
N ALA A 64 2.62 2.87 15.45
CA ALA A 64 3.62 2.21 14.60
C ALA A 64 3.33 2.42 13.11
N LEU A 65 2.09 2.26 12.67
CA LEU A 65 1.68 2.51 11.29
C LEU A 65 1.94 3.97 10.88
N ARG A 66 1.47 4.94 11.67
CA ARG A 66 1.69 6.37 11.41
C ARG A 66 3.18 6.70 11.33
N SER A 67 3.98 6.20 12.28
CA SER A 67 5.43 6.42 12.28
C SER A 67 6.11 5.82 11.03
N ALA A 68 5.72 4.63 10.60
CA ALA A 68 6.26 4.00 9.40
C ALA A 68 5.93 4.80 8.14
N ILE A 69 4.70 5.32 8.03
CA ILE A 69 4.28 6.18 6.93
C ILE A 69 5.03 7.51 6.96
N ALA A 70 5.12 8.16 8.11
CA ALA A 70 5.85 9.43 8.26
C ALA A 70 7.33 9.30 7.87
N ALA A 71 7.96 8.17 8.20
CA ALA A 71 9.36 7.87 7.89
C ALA A 71 9.60 7.43 6.43
N SER A 72 8.57 7.31 5.61
CA SER A 72 8.67 6.92 4.19
C SER A 72 8.49 8.11 3.26
N ASP A 73 9.18 8.09 2.12
CA ASP A 73 9.04 9.11 1.07
C ASP A 73 7.79 8.86 0.21
N ALA A 74 7.39 7.59 0.06
CA ALA A 74 6.24 7.20 -0.75
C ALA A 74 5.60 5.90 -0.23
N LEU A 75 4.36 5.66 -0.65
CA LEU A 75 3.63 4.42 -0.38
C LEU A 75 3.36 3.65 -1.67
N LEU A 76 3.41 2.33 -1.56
CA LEU A 76 2.97 1.41 -2.60
C LEU A 76 1.90 0.49 -2.01
N ILE A 77 0.67 0.56 -2.50
CA ILE A 77 -0.45 -0.18 -1.92
C ILE A 77 -0.98 -1.21 -2.92
N SER A 78 -1.14 -2.45 -2.47
CA SER A 78 -1.82 -3.49 -3.23
C SER A 78 -2.92 -4.12 -2.41
N SER A 79 -4.16 -4.09 -2.91
CA SER A 79 -5.36 -4.55 -2.19
C SER A 79 -6.23 -5.45 -3.06
N PRO A 80 -6.82 -6.50 -2.48
CA PRO A 80 -7.84 -7.27 -3.16
C PRO A 80 -9.16 -6.49 -3.25
N GLU A 81 -10.01 -6.91 -4.17
CA GLU A 81 -11.40 -6.51 -4.22
C GLU A 81 -12.27 -7.58 -3.54
N TYR A 82 -13.07 -7.18 -2.56
CA TYR A 82 -14.06 -8.00 -1.90
C TYR A 82 -15.44 -7.34 -1.98
N ALA A 83 -16.41 -8.05 -2.58
CA ALA A 83 -17.75 -7.51 -2.77
C ALA A 83 -17.76 -6.09 -3.40
N HIS A 84 -16.96 -5.90 -4.44
CA HIS A 84 -16.75 -4.62 -5.13
C HIS A 84 -16.21 -3.48 -4.25
N GLY A 85 -15.58 -3.79 -3.12
CA GLY A 85 -15.04 -2.80 -2.20
C GLY A 85 -13.58 -3.05 -1.82
N VAL A 86 -12.96 -2.03 -1.27
CA VAL A 86 -11.65 -2.11 -0.60
C VAL A 86 -11.75 -3.09 0.56
N SER A 87 -10.70 -3.88 0.79
CA SER A 87 -10.70 -4.81 1.94
C SER A 87 -10.93 -4.05 3.25
N GLY A 88 -11.79 -4.60 4.12
CA GLY A 88 -12.14 -3.94 5.39
C GLY A 88 -10.92 -3.64 6.27
N MET A 89 -9.91 -4.51 6.24
CA MET A 89 -8.65 -4.30 6.96
C MET A 89 -7.90 -3.07 6.47
N LEU A 90 -7.74 -2.91 5.15
CA LEU A 90 -7.08 -1.74 4.58
C LEU A 90 -7.91 -0.48 4.84
N LYS A 91 -9.24 -0.55 4.66
CA LYS A 91 -10.12 0.58 4.95
C LYS A 91 -10.01 1.03 6.40
N ASN A 92 -10.00 0.09 7.35
CA ASN A 92 -9.77 0.38 8.76
C ASN A 92 -8.41 1.06 9.01
N GLY A 93 -7.36 0.59 8.35
CA GLY A 93 -6.04 1.24 8.42
C GLY A 93 -6.08 2.68 7.90
N LEU A 94 -6.76 2.92 6.77
CA LEU A 94 -6.91 4.26 6.22
C LEU A 94 -7.74 5.18 7.13
N ASP A 95 -8.78 4.66 7.79
CA ASP A 95 -9.59 5.44 8.73
C ASP A 95 -8.74 5.98 9.90
N TRP A 96 -7.78 5.18 10.41
CA TRP A 96 -6.82 5.62 11.42
C TRP A 96 -5.84 6.70 10.94
N LEU A 97 -5.72 6.93 9.62
CA LEU A 97 -4.77 7.88 9.02
C LEU A 97 -5.44 9.20 8.61
N VAL A 98 -6.78 9.26 8.57
CA VAL A 98 -7.52 10.45 8.09
C VAL A 98 -7.22 11.69 8.93
N GLY A 99 -7.08 11.55 10.24
CA GLY A 99 -6.84 12.67 11.16
C GLY A 99 -5.37 13.12 11.27
N GLY A 100 -4.44 12.40 10.65
CA GLY A 100 -3.00 12.66 10.79
C GLY A 100 -2.39 13.39 9.60
N PRO A 101 -1.27 14.09 9.80
CA PRO A 101 -0.58 14.82 8.73
C PRO A 101 0.27 13.92 7.82
N GLU A 102 0.52 12.67 8.20
CA GLU A 102 1.48 11.78 7.54
C GLU A 102 1.08 11.39 6.12
N MET A 103 -0.21 11.54 5.76
CA MET A 103 -0.72 11.27 4.42
C MET A 103 -0.71 12.50 3.51
N VAL A 104 -0.67 13.72 4.08
CA VAL A 104 -0.72 14.97 3.30
C VAL A 104 0.48 15.03 2.35
N GLU A 105 0.20 15.24 1.07
CA GLU A 105 1.19 15.27 -0.02
C GLU A 105 2.04 13.99 -0.16
N LYS A 106 1.70 12.92 0.57
CA LYS A 106 2.38 11.63 0.44
C LYS A 106 2.17 11.07 -0.97
N ARG A 107 3.26 10.74 -1.65
CA ARG A 107 3.24 10.12 -2.97
C ARG A 107 2.78 8.67 -2.84
N VAL A 108 1.78 8.28 -3.59
CA VAL A 108 1.17 6.94 -3.51
C VAL A 108 1.04 6.33 -4.90
N ALA A 109 1.40 5.06 -5.03
CA ALA A 109 1.06 4.24 -6.19
C ALA A 109 0.23 3.02 -5.78
N LEU A 110 -0.59 2.55 -6.70
CA LEU A 110 -1.46 1.40 -6.53
C LEU A 110 -1.06 0.27 -7.47
N ILE A 111 -0.96 -0.95 -6.96
CA ILE A 111 -0.81 -2.15 -7.80
C ILE A 111 -2.08 -2.99 -7.70
N ASN A 112 -2.81 -3.07 -8.81
CA ASN A 112 -3.94 -3.97 -8.97
C ASN A 112 -3.46 -5.30 -9.56
N THR A 113 -3.55 -6.39 -8.81
CA THR A 113 -3.11 -7.74 -9.24
C THR A 113 -4.20 -8.54 -9.97
N ALA A 114 -5.39 -7.95 -10.17
CA ALA A 114 -6.55 -8.57 -10.80
C ALA A 114 -7.23 -7.57 -11.74
N PRO A 115 -6.91 -7.55 -13.05
CA PRO A 115 -7.42 -6.52 -13.99
C PRO A 115 -8.94 -6.39 -14.05
N HIS A 116 -9.67 -7.45 -13.70
CA HIS A 116 -11.15 -7.44 -13.64
C HIS A 116 -11.69 -6.77 -12.34
N ALA A 117 -10.85 -6.57 -11.34
CA ALA A 117 -11.21 -5.94 -10.07
C ALA A 117 -11.04 -4.41 -10.20
N THR A 118 -12.06 -3.73 -10.70
CA THR A 118 -12.00 -2.29 -11.02
C THR A 118 -12.66 -1.41 -9.97
N HIS A 119 -13.58 -1.95 -9.19
CA HIS A 119 -14.34 -1.17 -8.21
C HIS A 119 -13.50 -0.81 -6.98
N ALA A 120 -12.81 -1.77 -6.39
CA ALA A 120 -12.00 -1.51 -5.21
C ALA A 120 -10.84 -0.56 -5.50
N ILE A 121 -10.19 -0.69 -6.67
CA ILE A 121 -9.07 0.20 -7.03
C ILE A 121 -9.55 1.65 -7.23
N ALA A 122 -10.72 1.83 -7.87
CA ALA A 122 -11.32 3.16 -8.04
C ALA A 122 -11.74 3.76 -6.69
N GLN A 123 -12.38 2.98 -5.82
CA GLN A 123 -12.75 3.40 -4.47
C GLN A 123 -11.53 3.76 -3.62
N LEU A 124 -10.46 2.96 -3.70
CA LEU A 124 -9.23 3.22 -2.98
C LEU A 124 -8.56 4.51 -3.44
N ALA A 125 -8.48 4.72 -4.76
CA ALA A 125 -7.93 5.95 -5.33
C ALA A 125 -8.71 7.18 -4.85
N GLU A 126 -10.05 7.11 -4.84
CA GLU A 126 -10.89 8.20 -4.34
C GLU A 126 -10.69 8.45 -2.85
N THR A 127 -10.67 7.38 -2.03
CA THR A 127 -10.39 7.50 -0.59
C THR A 127 -9.06 8.20 -0.33
N LEU A 128 -8.01 7.81 -1.05
CA LEU A 128 -6.68 8.41 -0.92
C LEU A 128 -6.66 9.88 -1.33
N ARG A 129 -7.38 10.27 -2.40
CA ARG A 129 -7.50 11.68 -2.80
C ARG A 129 -8.14 12.53 -1.70
N THR A 130 -9.17 12.01 -1.00
CA THR A 130 -9.78 12.73 0.14
C THR A 130 -8.81 12.93 1.31
N MET A 131 -7.75 12.12 1.39
CA MET A 131 -6.67 12.23 2.38
C MET A 131 -5.52 13.13 1.94
N SER A 132 -5.71 13.90 0.85
CA SER A 132 -4.73 14.85 0.30
C SER A 132 -3.40 14.20 -0.12
N VAL A 133 -3.40 12.94 -0.54
CA VAL A 133 -2.21 12.30 -1.10
C VAL A 133 -1.98 12.73 -2.55
N VAL A 134 -0.75 12.60 -3.01
CA VAL A 134 -0.40 12.70 -4.43
C VAL A 134 -0.44 11.29 -5.04
N LEU A 135 -1.54 10.96 -5.71
CA LEU A 135 -1.62 9.70 -6.46
C LEU A 135 -0.78 9.83 -7.73
N VAL A 136 0.30 9.05 -7.80
CA VAL A 136 1.25 9.08 -8.93
C VAL A 136 0.76 8.11 -10.00
N GLU A 137 -0.12 8.59 -10.88
CA GLU A 137 -0.76 7.75 -11.92
C GLU A 137 0.25 6.96 -12.78
N PRO A 138 1.40 7.55 -13.24
CA PRO A 138 2.40 6.79 -13.99
C PRO A 138 3.05 5.63 -13.20
N ALA A 139 2.97 5.65 -11.88
CA ALA A 139 3.48 4.60 -11.01
C ALA A 139 2.43 3.51 -10.72
N CYS A 140 1.16 3.78 -11.01
CA CYS A 140 0.09 2.80 -10.80
C CYS A 140 0.15 1.69 -11.86
N LEU A 141 -0.04 0.43 -11.43
CA LEU A 141 -0.01 -0.73 -12.30
C LEU A 141 -1.28 -1.56 -12.17
N THR A 142 -1.75 -2.06 -13.31
CA THR A 142 -2.74 -3.14 -13.35
C THR A 142 -2.14 -4.34 -14.09
N ILE A 143 -1.89 -5.42 -13.39
CA ILE A 143 -1.21 -6.61 -13.87
C ILE A 143 -1.95 -7.88 -13.44
N ALA A 144 -2.05 -8.86 -14.33
CA ALA A 144 -2.62 -10.14 -13.98
C ALA A 144 -1.57 -10.98 -13.22
N VAL A 145 -1.78 -11.18 -11.92
CA VAL A 145 -0.94 -12.07 -11.12
C VAL A 145 -1.69 -13.38 -10.90
N PRO A 146 -1.20 -14.51 -11.43
CA PRO A 146 -1.85 -15.80 -11.23
C PRO A 146 -1.94 -16.16 -9.74
N ARG A 147 -3.03 -16.85 -9.36
CA ARG A 147 -3.21 -17.29 -7.98
C ARG A 147 -2.16 -18.33 -7.57
N ASN A 148 -1.71 -18.26 -6.33
CA ASN A 148 -0.79 -19.22 -5.72
C ASN A 148 0.57 -19.34 -6.44
N GLN A 149 0.97 -18.33 -7.19
CA GLN A 149 2.30 -18.29 -7.79
C GLN A 149 3.34 -17.91 -6.73
N SER A 150 4.49 -18.57 -6.77
CA SER A 150 5.59 -18.27 -5.83
C SER A 150 6.25 -16.93 -6.18
N ASP A 151 6.85 -16.31 -5.18
CA ASP A 151 7.62 -15.07 -5.37
C ASP A 151 8.77 -15.28 -6.37
N ASP A 152 9.39 -16.48 -6.36
CA ASP A 152 10.50 -16.81 -7.26
C ASP A 152 10.02 -16.91 -8.72
N ALA A 153 8.86 -17.53 -8.95
CA ALA A 153 8.28 -17.60 -10.28
C ALA A 153 7.93 -16.20 -10.82
N LEU A 154 7.36 -15.35 -9.98
CA LEU A 154 7.05 -13.94 -10.32
C LEU A 154 8.34 -13.14 -10.58
N SER A 155 9.37 -13.33 -9.77
CA SER A 155 10.67 -12.64 -9.91
C SER A 155 11.45 -13.11 -11.15
N SER A 156 11.09 -14.25 -11.73
CA SER A 156 11.71 -14.78 -12.94
C SER A 156 11.09 -14.26 -14.24
N ASP A 157 10.01 -13.48 -14.16
CA ASP A 157 9.40 -12.82 -15.31
C ASP A 157 10.07 -11.46 -15.58
N PRO A 158 10.87 -11.32 -16.66
CA PRO A 158 11.60 -10.08 -16.94
C PRO A 158 10.67 -8.90 -17.24
N ALA A 159 9.52 -9.13 -17.89
CA ALA A 159 8.58 -8.08 -18.24
C ALA A 159 7.89 -7.54 -16.99
N LEU A 160 7.47 -8.43 -16.09
CA LEU A 160 6.92 -8.04 -14.79
C LEU A 160 7.94 -7.24 -13.96
N CYS A 161 9.18 -7.75 -13.87
CA CYS A 161 10.25 -7.07 -13.13
C CYS A 161 10.57 -5.69 -13.70
N ALA A 162 10.55 -5.52 -15.03
CA ALA A 162 10.76 -4.23 -15.67
C ALA A 162 9.62 -3.24 -15.30
N ALA A 163 8.36 -3.65 -15.43
CA ALA A 163 7.21 -2.83 -15.08
C ALA A 163 7.22 -2.38 -13.61
N LEU A 164 7.61 -3.28 -12.68
CA LEU A 164 7.73 -2.95 -11.26
C LEU A 164 8.85 -1.93 -10.98
N ARG A 165 10.00 -2.02 -11.66
CA ARG A 165 11.08 -1.03 -11.55
C ARG A 165 10.67 0.32 -12.12
N GLU A 166 9.96 0.35 -13.25
CA GLU A 166 9.42 1.58 -13.84
C GLU A 166 8.43 2.25 -12.89
N SER A 167 7.52 1.49 -12.28
CA SER A 167 6.60 1.97 -11.26
C SER A 167 7.33 2.64 -10.07
N LEU A 168 8.33 1.94 -9.52
CA LEU A 168 9.14 2.50 -8.43
C LEU A 168 9.91 3.76 -8.86
N SER A 169 10.41 3.80 -10.08
CA SER A 169 11.13 4.96 -10.62
C SER A 169 10.19 6.16 -10.80
N ALA A 170 8.94 5.93 -11.22
CA ALA A 170 7.93 6.97 -11.35
C ALA A 170 7.46 7.54 -9.99
N LEU A 171 7.64 6.79 -8.90
CA LEU A 171 7.37 7.28 -7.55
C LEU A 171 8.39 8.33 -7.05
N ARG A 172 9.50 8.54 -7.75
CA ARG A 172 10.47 9.57 -7.36
C ARG A 172 9.88 10.97 -7.51
N SER A 173 10.29 11.88 -6.66
CA SER A 173 10.03 13.31 -6.86
C SER A 173 10.80 13.78 -8.10
N ASN A 174 10.14 14.56 -8.95
CA ASN A 174 10.85 15.43 -9.87
C ASN A 174 11.39 16.62 -9.11
#